data_d9624cac3e0c0695a87ebcaffb7c4943
#
_entry.id   d9624cac3e0c0695a87ebcaffb7c4943
#
_cell.length_a   1.000
_cell.length_b   1.000
_cell.length_c   1.000
_cell.angle_alpha   90.00
_cell.angle_beta   90.00
_cell.angle_gamma   90.00
#
_symmetry.space_group_name_H-M   'P 1'
#
loop_
_entity.id
_entity.type
_entity.pdbx_description
1 polymer ?
#
loop_
_entity_poly.entity_id
_entity_poly.type
_entity_poly.pdbx_seq_one_letter_code
_entity_poly.pdbx_strand_id
1 'polypeptide(L)'
;MIEKGELKEITRHADFKMFGCMNPGNTVGKKELPFLIRKNFVEYFVKELDDPSEITQIVKNKSKMQFNETEYKGITEVYLKVRDAVNRHFITDGFNRKPTISLRALSRAVDIAMVSQGFYPNQRSRAVVEGLFAALSSNLNPESKSRFEEIIYSSF
;
A
#
# COMPACT_ATOMS: atom_id res chain seq x y z
N MET A 1 32.01 14.12 -9.90
CA MET A 1 31.59 14.25 -8.49
C MET A 1 32.53 13.36 -7.70
N ILE A 2 33.26 13.92 -6.77
CA ILE A 2 34.20 13.18 -5.91
C ILE A 2 33.46 13.01 -4.56
N GLU A 3 33.25 11.78 -4.13
CA GLU A 3 32.74 11.52 -2.78
C GLU A 3 33.88 11.67 -1.76
N LYS A 4 33.49 12.02 -0.52
CA LYS A 4 34.45 12.23 0.57
C LYS A 4 35.17 10.91 0.86
N GLY A 5 36.44 10.83 0.45
CA GLY A 5 37.29 9.62 0.59
C GLY A 5 37.76 9.00 -0.72
N GLU A 6 37.26 9.45 -1.88
CA GLU A 6 37.77 9.01 -3.17
C GLU A 6 39.02 9.76 -3.58
N LEU A 7 40.05 9.02 -3.98
CA LEU A 7 41.32 9.57 -4.42
C LEU A 7 41.39 9.80 -5.94
N LYS A 8 40.40 9.33 -6.71
CA LYS A 8 40.34 9.49 -8.16
C LYS A 8 38.98 9.97 -8.61
N GLU A 9 38.96 10.90 -9.54
CA GLU A 9 37.76 11.34 -10.23
C GLU A 9 37.26 10.22 -11.15
N ILE A 10 36.04 9.78 -10.93
CA ILE A 10 35.39 8.79 -11.79
C ILE A 10 34.64 9.53 -12.88
N THR A 11 35.06 9.35 -14.13
CA THR A 11 34.37 9.93 -15.28
C THR A 11 33.06 9.17 -15.53
N ARG A 12 31.96 9.92 -15.49
CA ARG A 12 30.63 9.37 -15.74
C ARG A 12 30.47 9.00 -17.22
N HIS A 13 29.92 7.81 -17.49
CA HIS A 13 29.56 7.39 -18.86
C HIS A 13 28.55 8.39 -19.46
N ALA A 14 28.62 8.65 -20.78
CA ALA A 14 27.74 9.62 -21.46
C ALA A 14 26.26 9.29 -21.31
N ASP A 15 25.91 8.01 -21.33
CA ASP A 15 24.53 7.52 -21.21
C ASP A 15 24.12 7.22 -19.78
N PHE A 16 24.94 7.57 -18.78
CA PHE A 16 24.59 7.35 -17.38
C PHE A 16 23.36 8.19 -16.99
N LYS A 17 22.33 7.52 -16.49
CA LYS A 17 21.12 8.15 -15.93
C LYS A 17 20.90 7.66 -14.50
N MET A 18 20.52 8.56 -13.63
CA MET A 18 20.21 8.24 -12.24
C MET A 18 18.72 8.51 -11.98
N PHE A 19 18.03 7.53 -11.40
CA PHE A 19 16.65 7.65 -10.99
C PHE A 19 16.59 7.53 -9.47
N GLY A 20 15.78 8.37 -8.83
CA GLY A 20 15.53 8.32 -7.40
C GLY A 20 14.04 8.31 -7.12
N CYS A 21 13.61 7.50 -6.16
CA CYS A 21 12.24 7.50 -5.66
C CYS A 21 12.22 8.04 -4.24
N MET A 22 11.29 8.94 -3.96
CA MET A 22 11.09 9.49 -2.62
C MET A 22 9.61 9.68 -2.34
N ASN A 23 9.22 9.60 -1.06
CA ASN A 23 7.88 9.98 -0.66
C ASN A 23 7.75 11.51 -0.62
N PRO A 24 6.53 12.07 -0.78
CA PRO A 24 6.29 13.50 -0.64
C PRO A 24 6.85 14.06 0.67
N GLY A 25 7.38 15.28 0.63
CA GLY A 25 8.08 15.92 1.76
C GLY A 25 7.18 16.22 2.98
N ASN A 26 5.87 16.25 2.80
CA ASN A 26 4.88 16.42 3.88
C ASN A 26 4.65 15.16 4.75
N THR A 27 5.38 14.08 4.48
CA THR A 27 5.33 12.86 5.32
C THR A 27 6.06 13.11 6.64
N VAL A 28 5.36 12.92 7.77
CA VAL A 28 5.89 13.14 9.12
C VAL A 28 7.26 12.46 9.31
N GLY A 29 8.22 13.23 9.82
CA GLY A 29 9.57 12.74 10.13
C GLY A 29 10.56 12.71 8.96
N LYS A 30 10.19 13.19 7.77
CA LYS A 30 11.10 13.28 6.62
C LYS A 30 11.64 14.69 6.44
N LYS A 31 12.94 14.78 6.17
CA LYS A 31 13.59 16.03 5.77
C LYS A 31 13.41 16.22 4.27
N GLU A 32 13.13 17.45 3.88
CA GLU A 32 13.15 17.81 2.46
C GLU A 32 14.55 17.63 1.87
N LEU A 33 14.59 17.22 0.61
CA LEU A 33 15.83 17.10 -0.12
C LEU A 33 16.45 18.51 -0.30
N PRO A 34 17.73 18.72 0.03
CA PRO A 34 18.36 20.02 -0.17
C PRO A 34 18.20 20.53 -1.60
N PHE A 35 17.95 21.82 -1.76
CA PHE A 35 17.76 22.45 -3.06
C PHE A 35 18.92 22.16 -4.05
N LEU A 36 20.16 22.13 -3.56
CA LEU A 36 21.34 21.83 -4.38
C LEU A 36 21.31 20.43 -5.01
N ILE A 37 20.62 19.48 -4.37
CA ILE A 37 20.40 18.14 -4.93
C ILE A 37 19.21 18.16 -5.87
N ARG A 38 18.07 18.73 -5.45
CA ARG A 38 16.84 18.79 -6.25
C ARG A 38 17.02 19.42 -7.61
N LYS A 39 17.79 20.51 -7.69
CA LYS A 39 18.05 21.23 -8.97
C LYS A 39 18.68 20.37 -10.08
N ASN A 40 19.27 19.22 -9.73
CA ASN A 40 19.90 18.31 -10.69
C ASN A 40 18.94 17.22 -11.21
N PHE A 41 17.69 17.20 -10.73
CA PHE A 41 16.69 16.21 -11.10
C PHE A 41 15.48 16.88 -11.75
N VAL A 42 14.85 16.16 -12.66
CA VAL A 42 13.49 16.44 -13.10
C VAL A 42 12.56 15.66 -12.17
N GLU A 43 11.66 16.37 -11.48
CA GLU A 43 10.76 15.78 -10.52
C GLU A 43 9.42 15.45 -11.18
N TYR A 44 8.96 14.22 -10.98
CA TYR A 44 7.65 13.76 -11.39
C TYR A 44 6.85 13.34 -10.16
N PHE A 45 5.67 13.93 -10.00
CA PHE A 45 4.73 13.48 -8.99
C PHE A 45 3.95 12.26 -9.52
N VAL A 46 4.04 11.16 -8.80
CA VAL A 46 3.26 9.95 -9.09
C VAL A 46 2.11 9.89 -8.09
N LYS A 47 0.88 10.04 -8.60
CA LYS A 47 -0.34 9.95 -7.79
C LYS A 47 -0.52 8.52 -7.25
N GLU A 48 -1.08 8.40 -6.05
CA GLU A 48 -1.52 7.10 -5.55
C GLU A 48 -2.58 6.50 -6.48
N LEU A 49 -2.48 5.20 -6.67
CA LEU A 49 -3.42 4.45 -7.50
C LEU A 49 -4.81 4.45 -6.83
N ASP A 50 -5.82 4.92 -7.55
CA ASP A 50 -7.20 5.01 -7.08
C ASP A 50 -8.22 4.39 -8.06
N ASP A 51 -7.78 3.96 -9.24
CA ASP A 51 -8.63 3.25 -10.20
C ASP A 51 -8.92 1.82 -9.71
N PRO A 52 -10.21 1.46 -9.52
CA PRO A 52 -10.59 0.13 -9.06
C PRO A 52 -10.14 -0.99 -10.01
N SER A 53 -10.12 -0.73 -11.32
CA SER A 53 -9.74 -1.74 -12.32
C SER A 53 -8.25 -2.08 -12.23
N GLU A 54 -7.40 -1.07 -12.07
CA GLU A 54 -5.95 -1.23 -11.92
C GLU A 54 -5.61 -1.92 -10.60
N ILE A 55 -6.28 -1.54 -9.49
CA ILE A 55 -6.12 -2.20 -8.19
C ILE A 55 -6.52 -3.68 -8.28
N THR A 56 -7.66 -3.97 -8.91
CA THR A 56 -8.13 -5.34 -9.15
C THR A 56 -7.10 -6.14 -9.95
N GLN A 57 -6.51 -5.54 -10.99
CA GLN A 57 -5.47 -6.20 -11.79
C GLN A 57 -4.22 -6.51 -10.97
N ILE A 58 -3.82 -5.61 -10.07
CA ILE A 58 -2.71 -5.85 -9.13
C ILE A 58 -3.02 -7.04 -8.22
N VAL A 59 -4.24 -7.09 -7.65
CA VAL A 59 -4.67 -8.19 -6.78
C VAL A 59 -4.71 -9.52 -7.55
N LYS A 60 -5.22 -9.54 -8.79
CA LYS A 60 -5.22 -10.71 -9.67
C LYS A 60 -3.82 -11.23 -9.94
N ASN A 61 -2.90 -10.35 -10.33
CA ASN A 61 -1.51 -10.71 -10.60
C ASN A 61 -0.82 -11.24 -9.33
N LYS A 62 -1.05 -10.59 -8.20
CA LYS A 62 -0.45 -10.97 -6.91
C LYS A 62 -0.96 -12.34 -6.44
N SER A 63 -2.24 -12.62 -6.57
CA SER A 63 -2.86 -13.89 -6.17
C SER A 63 -2.70 -15.00 -7.21
N LYS A 64 -2.00 -14.75 -8.33
CA LYS A 64 -1.86 -15.70 -9.44
C LYS A 64 -3.22 -16.23 -9.93
N MET A 65 -4.23 -15.38 -9.95
CA MET A 65 -5.60 -15.69 -10.40
C MET A 65 -6.31 -16.79 -9.58
N GLN A 66 -5.98 -16.94 -8.30
CA GLN A 66 -6.54 -18.01 -7.45
C GLN A 66 -7.93 -17.69 -6.86
N PHE A 67 -8.35 -16.42 -6.89
CA PHE A 67 -9.66 -15.99 -6.40
C PHE A 67 -10.68 -15.87 -7.52
N ASN A 68 -11.97 -15.83 -7.18
CA ASN A 68 -13.03 -15.58 -8.14
C ASN A 68 -13.29 -14.07 -8.32
N GLU A 69 -14.10 -13.69 -9.32
CA GLU A 69 -14.38 -12.29 -9.64
C GLU A 69 -15.09 -11.54 -8.51
N THR A 70 -15.96 -12.22 -7.75
CA THR A 70 -16.62 -11.61 -6.58
C THR A 70 -15.62 -11.30 -5.48
N GLU A 71 -14.69 -12.21 -5.20
CA GLU A 71 -13.62 -12.02 -4.21
C GLU A 71 -12.68 -10.89 -4.63
N TYR A 72 -12.30 -10.79 -5.91
CA TYR A 72 -11.50 -9.68 -6.41
C TYR A 72 -12.19 -8.33 -6.23
N LYS A 73 -13.48 -8.25 -6.57
CA LYS A 73 -14.27 -7.03 -6.37
C LYS A 73 -14.36 -6.67 -4.88
N GLY A 74 -14.67 -7.65 -4.01
CA GLY A 74 -14.76 -7.44 -2.57
C GLY A 74 -13.44 -6.93 -1.98
N ILE A 75 -12.30 -7.54 -2.33
CA ILE A 75 -10.97 -7.09 -1.88
C ILE A 75 -10.71 -5.64 -2.29
N THR A 76 -10.98 -5.31 -3.55
CA THR A 76 -10.76 -3.96 -4.09
C THR A 76 -11.67 -2.95 -3.41
N GLU A 77 -12.94 -3.28 -3.25
CA GLU A 77 -13.95 -2.43 -2.62
C GLU A 77 -13.62 -2.15 -1.14
N VAL A 78 -13.29 -3.18 -0.37
CA VAL A 78 -12.85 -3.02 1.03
C VAL A 78 -11.64 -2.10 1.10
N TYR A 79 -10.63 -2.33 0.27
CA TYR A 79 -9.42 -1.50 0.26
C TYR A 79 -9.75 -0.02 0.00
N LEU A 80 -10.57 0.28 -1.01
CA LEU A 80 -10.95 1.65 -1.36
C LEU A 80 -11.82 2.30 -0.29
N LYS A 81 -12.82 1.60 0.23
CA LYS A 81 -13.69 2.09 1.32
C LYS A 81 -12.90 2.39 2.60
N VAL A 82 -11.99 1.49 2.99
CA VAL A 82 -11.14 1.69 4.18
C VAL A 82 -10.21 2.88 3.98
N ARG A 83 -9.59 3.02 2.80
CA ARG A 83 -8.73 4.15 2.47
C ARG A 83 -9.50 5.49 2.52
N ASP A 84 -10.72 5.53 1.98
CA ASP A 84 -11.59 6.71 2.05
C ASP A 84 -11.99 7.02 3.51
N ALA A 85 -12.38 6.03 4.30
CA ALA A 85 -12.72 6.18 5.71
C ALA A 85 -11.53 6.70 6.54
N VAL A 86 -10.32 6.25 6.25
CA VAL A 86 -9.08 6.77 6.86
C VAL A 86 -8.84 8.22 6.44
N ASN A 87 -9.04 8.56 5.17
CA ASN A 87 -8.87 9.93 4.69
C ASN A 87 -9.84 10.90 5.34
N ARG A 88 -11.04 10.46 5.63
CA ARG A 88 -12.10 11.23 6.35
C ARG A 88 -11.97 11.18 7.88
N HIS A 89 -10.94 10.55 8.43
CA HIS A 89 -10.76 10.33 9.87
C HIS A 89 -11.86 9.50 10.56
N PHE A 90 -12.61 8.70 9.83
CA PHE A 90 -13.58 7.75 10.41
C PHE A 90 -12.88 6.47 10.94
N ILE A 91 -11.72 6.14 10.39
CA ILE A 91 -10.87 5.05 10.87
C ILE A 91 -9.53 5.64 11.30
N THR A 92 -9.12 5.33 12.53
CA THR A 92 -7.88 5.80 13.15
C THR A 92 -7.14 4.66 13.85
N ASP A 93 -5.85 4.87 14.09
CA ASP A 93 -5.03 3.94 14.87
C ASP A 93 -5.26 4.08 16.39
N GLY A 94 -4.56 3.28 17.18
CA GLY A 94 -4.63 3.31 18.66
C GLY A 94 -4.21 4.64 19.29
N PHE A 95 -3.62 5.56 18.53
CA PHE A 95 -3.25 6.91 18.96
C PHE A 95 -4.11 8.01 18.32
N ASN A 96 -5.25 7.64 17.73
CA ASN A 96 -6.14 8.54 16.98
C ASN A 96 -5.48 9.24 15.78
N ARG A 97 -4.48 8.60 15.17
CA ARG A 97 -3.82 9.10 13.97
C ARG A 97 -4.33 8.34 12.74
N LYS A 98 -4.09 8.90 11.56
CA LYS A 98 -4.37 8.20 10.29
C LYS A 98 -3.46 6.99 10.12
N PRO A 99 -3.97 5.76 10.09
CA PRO A 99 -3.19 4.60 9.72
C PRO A 99 -2.79 4.65 8.23
N THR A 100 -1.69 4.01 7.89
CA THR A 100 -1.24 3.94 6.49
C THR A 100 -1.89 2.75 5.79
N ILE A 101 -2.86 3.01 4.93
CA ILE A 101 -3.50 2.01 4.06
C ILE A 101 -2.85 2.11 2.68
N SER A 102 -1.90 1.24 2.39
CA SER A 102 -1.10 1.27 1.17
C SER A 102 -1.31 0.00 0.32
N LEU A 103 -0.92 0.05 -0.96
CA LEU A 103 -0.87 -1.14 -1.82
C LEU A 103 0.03 -2.26 -1.26
N ARG A 104 1.04 -1.91 -0.46
CA ARG A 104 1.86 -2.89 0.25
C ARG A 104 1.05 -3.63 1.31
N ALA A 105 0.19 -2.91 2.06
CA ALA A 105 -0.70 -3.55 3.02
C ALA A 105 -1.74 -4.44 2.32
N LEU A 106 -2.29 -3.99 1.18
CA LEU A 106 -3.17 -4.80 0.33
C LEU A 106 -2.45 -6.06 -0.18
N SER A 107 -1.23 -5.93 -0.70
CA SER A 107 -0.43 -7.09 -1.14
C SER A 107 -0.21 -8.09 -0.02
N ARG A 108 0.07 -7.60 1.20
CA ARG A 108 0.20 -8.46 2.39
C ARG A 108 -1.12 -9.16 2.73
N ALA A 109 -2.25 -8.47 2.62
CA ALA A 109 -3.57 -9.08 2.82
C ALA A 109 -3.81 -10.25 1.86
N VAL A 110 -3.46 -10.07 0.59
CA VAL A 110 -3.55 -11.12 -0.44
C VAL A 110 -2.62 -12.30 -0.11
N ASP A 111 -1.37 -12.04 0.30
CA ASP A 111 -0.43 -13.11 0.68
C ASP A 111 -0.97 -13.92 1.86
N ILE A 112 -1.51 -13.26 2.90
CA ILE A 112 -2.11 -13.94 4.05
C ILE A 112 -3.34 -14.74 3.61
N ALA A 113 -4.22 -14.17 2.79
CA ALA A 113 -5.39 -14.86 2.28
C ALA A 113 -5.02 -16.14 1.50
N MET A 114 -3.98 -16.09 0.67
CA MET A 114 -3.49 -17.27 -0.06
C MET A 114 -2.98 -18.36 0.87
N VAL A 115 -2.26 -18.00 1.93
CA VAL A 115 -1.79 -18.94 2.95
C VAL A 115 -2.98 -19.51 3.74
N SER A 116 -3.90 -18.65 4.19
CA SER A 116 -5.10 -19.05 4.94
C SER A 116 -6.01 -19.99 4.14
N GLN A 117 -6.05 -19.86 2.82
CA GLN A 117 -6.81 -20.77 1.94
C GLN A 117 -6.34 -22.23 2.08
N GLY A 118 -5.06 -22.47 2.37
CA GLY A 118 -4.55 -23.82 2.64
C GLY A 118 -5.15 -24.45 3.90
N PHE A 119 -5.55 -23.64 4.88
CA PHE A 119 -6.22 -24.09 6.10
C PHE A 119 -7.73 -24.21 5.95
N TYR A 120 -8.33 -23.47 5.00
CA TYR A 120 -9.78 -23.41 4.75
C TYR A 120 -10.12 -23.71 3.28
N PRO A 121 -9.85 -24.92 2.77
CA PRO A 121 -9.96 -25.22 1.34
C PRO A 121 -11.35 -25.00 0.74
N ASN A 122 -12.41 -25.08 1.57
CA ASN A 122 -13.80 -24.88 1.15
C ASN A 122 -14.41 -23.53 1.57
N GLN A 123 -13.62 -22.64 2.15
CA GLN A 123 -14.08 -21.34 2.70
C GLN A 123 -13.17 -20.20 2.22
N ARG A 124 -13.07 -20.02 0.90
CA ARG A 124 -12.19 -19.01 0.28
C ARG A 124 -12.49 -17.60 0.77
N SER A 125 -13.76 -17.20 0.80
CA SER A 125 -14.15 -15.87 1.27
C SER A 125 -13.71 -15.62 2.72
N ARG A 126 -13.74 -16.65 3.58
CA ARG A 126 -13.21 -16.57 4.93
C ARG A 126 -11.69 -16.29 4.92
N ALA A 127 -10.93 -17.01 4.10
CA ALA A 127 -9.49 -16.79 3.99
C ALA A 127 -9.17 -15.35 3.52
N VAL A 128 -9.96 -14.81 2.57
CA VAL A 128 -9.84 -13.42 2.11
C VAL A 128 -10.13 -12.44 3.25
N VAL A 129 -11.22 -12.63 3.97
CA VAL A 129 -11.58 -11.78 5.12
C VAL A 129 -10.49 -11.81 6.19
N GLU A 130 -9.97 -12.98 6.55
CA GLU A 130 -8.87 -13.10 7.51
C GLU A 130 -7.61 -12.36 7.04
N GLY A 131 -7.27 -12.45 5.75
CA GLY A 131 -6.15 -11.73 5.17
C GLY A 131 -6.30 -10.21 5.26
N LEU A 132 -7.49 -9.70 4.93
CA LEU A 132 -7.81 -8.27 5.04
C LEU A 132 -7.75 -7.80 6.50
N PHE A 133 -8.32 -8.57 7.41
CA PHE A 133 -8.28 -8.29 8.84
C PHE A 133 -6.84 -8.20 9.36
N ALA A 134 -6.06 -9.25 9.13
CA ALA A 134 -4.70 -9.33 9.63
C ALA A 134 -3.80 -8.19 9.12
N ALA A 135 -3.98 -7.80 7.85
CA ALA A 135 -3.12 -6.80 7.24
C ALA A 135 -3.55 -5.35 7.47
N LEU A 136 -4.88 -5.10 7.56
CA LEU A 136 -5.41 -3.74 7.56
C LEU A 136 -5.95 -3.28 8.92
N SER A 137 -6.32 -4.21 9.82
CA SER A 137 -6.92 -3.85 11.12
C SER A 137 -5.97 -3.91 12.31
N SER A 138 -4.76 -4.43 12.15
CA SER A 138 -3.84 -4.72 13.26
C SER A 138 -3.54 -3.51 14.17
N ASN A 139 -3.48 -2.32 13.59
CA ASN A 139 -3.12 -1.08 14.30
C ASN A 139 -4.31 -0.19 14.62
N LEU A 140 -5.54 -0.60 14.28
CA LEU A 140 -6.74 0.20 14.48
C LEU A 140 -7.17 0.20 15.94
N ASN A 141 -7.75 1.31 16.40
CA ASN A 141 -8.41 1.36 17.69
C ASN A 141 -9.72 0.52 17.69
N PRO A 142 -10.30 0.17 18.86
CA PRO A 142 -11.46 -0.71 18.94
C PRO A 142 -12.67 -0.23 18.14
N GLU A 143 -12.98 1.07 18.17
CA GLU A 143 -14.11 1.65 17.44
C GLU A 143 -13.88 1.55 15.92
N SER A 144 -12.67 1.86 15.47
CA SER A 144 -12.29 1.75 14.06
C SER A 144 -12.28 0.30 13.58
N LYS A 145 -11.99 -0.68 14.45
CA LYS A 145 -12.13 -2.11 14.11
C LYS A 145 -13.57 -2.48 13.83
N SER A 146 -14.53 -2.05 14.65
CA SER A 146 -15.95 -2.30 14.41
C SER A 146 -16.42 -1.70 13.09
N ARG A 147 -16.01 -0.47 12.77
CA ARG A 147 -16.30 0.14 11.46
C ARG A 147 -15.64 -0.58 10.30
N PHE A 148 -14.44 -1.08 10.50
CA PHE A 148 -13.74 -1.90 9.50
C PHE A 148 -14.50 -3.22 9.24
N GLU A 149 -15.03 -3.86 10.30
CA GLU A 149 -15.88 -5.04 10.19
C GLU A 149 -17.15 -4.77 9.36
N GLU A 150 -17.83 -3.65 9.62
CA GLU A 150 -19.00 -3.24 8.85
C GLU A 150 -18.69 -3.07 7.36
N ILE A 151 -17.52 -2.47 7.04
CA ILE A 151 -17.07 -2.32 5.65
C ILE A 151 -16.86 -3.69 5.01
N ILE A 152 -16.23 -4.64 5.69
CA ILE A 152 -16.03 -6.00 5.17
C ILE A 152 -17.37 -6.66 4.92
N TYR A 153 -18.28 -6.72 5.92
CA TYR A 153 -19.58 -7.38 5.78
C TYR A 153 -20.46 -6.75 4.70
N SER A 154 -20.26 -5.49 4.37
CA SER A 154 -20.99 -4.83 3.28
C SER A 154 -20.43 -5.10 1.89
N SER A 155 -19.23 -5.72 1.81
CA SER A 155 -18.50 -5.92 0.54
C SER A 155 -18.36 -7.38 0.14
N PHE A 156 -18.73 -8.34 1.02
CA PHE A 156 -18.77 -9.79 0.81
C PHE A 156 -20.13 -10.38 1.17
#